data_b5892d63724ba9cf316181c7ec1100ea
#
_entry.id   b5892d63724ba9cf316181c7ec1100ea
#
_cell.length_a   1.000
_cell.length_b   1.000
_cell.length_c   1.000
_cell.angle_alpha   90.00
_cell.angle_beta   90.00
_cell.angle_gamma   90.00
#
_symmetry.space_group_name_H-M   'P 1'
#
loop_
_entity.id
_entity.type
_entity.pdbx_description
1 polymer ?
#
loop_
_entity_poly.entity_id
_entity_poly.type
_entity_poly.pdbx_seq_one_letter_code
_entity_poly.pdbx_strand_id
1 'polypeptide(L)'
;DMEHAAAAAPIVDLLTRLTQPDLESPRLYDLSASALEHAESCDATGALAVCAAFMLKAFAFSGFRPSLNRCVMCGRPLASDDSRVQVAFTPAEGGAVCRDCLMFSDTVQVGSDVLSWAHWLMMSTFDEIAQREVPRHISFEILHLCQAWVREHVGSKLKSLEFLFTCGLF
;
A
#
# COMPACT_ATOMS: atom_id res chain seq x y z
N ASP A 1 15.86 -11.97 10.43
CA ASP A 1 15.85 -13.05 9.44
C ASP A 1 15.61 -12.49 8.04
N MET A 2 15.61 -13.34 7.02
CA MET A 2 15.47 -12.92 5.62
C MET A 2 14.07 -12.41 5.27
N GLU A 3 13.03 -12.96 5.86
CA GLU A 3 11.65 -12.55 5.63
C GLU A 3 11.41 -11.12 6.14
N HIS A 4 11.87 -10.81 7.36
CA HIS A 4 11.78 -9.46 7.91
C HIS A 4 12.59 -8.45 7.09
N ALA A 5 13.79 -8.82 6.67
CA ALA A 5 14.61 -7.97 5.82
C ALA A 5 13.94 -7.69 4.46
N ALA A 6 13.33 -8.70 3.86
CA ALA A 6 12.59 -8.57 2.61
C ALA A 6 11.34 -7.67 2.75
N ALA A 7 10.62 -7.77 3.88
CA ALA A 7 9.46 -6.92 4.17
C ALA A 7 9.85 -5.48 4.54
N ALA A 8 11.00 -5.27 5.16
CA ALA A 8 11.50 -3.95 5.56
C ALA A 8 12.13 -3.16 4.39
N ALA A 9 12.72 -3.85 3.43
CA ALA A 9 13.42 -3.19 2.31
C ALA A 9 12.57 -2.20 1.51
N PRO A 10 11.29 -2.47 1.18
CA PRO A 10 10.44 -1.51 0.50
C PRO A 10 10.16 -0.23 1.30
N ILE A 11 10.16 -0.30 2.64
CA ILE A 11 10.01 0.87 3.50
C ILE A 11 11.16 1.86 3.27
N VAL A 12 12.38 1.35 3.31
CA VAL A 12 13.60 2.16 3.11
C VAL A 12 13.70 2.65 1.66
N ASP A 13 13.39 1.78 0.70
CA ASP A 13 13.43 2.09 -0.73
C ASP A 13 12.46 3.23 -1.07
N LEU A 14 11.20 3.14 -0.60
CA LEU A 14 10.22 4.19 -0.81
C LEU A 14 10.61 5.48 -0.11
N LEU A 15 11.06 5.41 1.14
CA LEU A 15 11.53 6.59 1.88
C LEU A 15 12.61 7.35 1.08
N THR A 16 13.58 6.62 0.54
CA THR A 16 14.67 7.19 -0.26
C THR A 16 14.14 7.89 -1.52
N ARG A 17 13.08 7.34 -2.15
CA ARG A 17 12.47 7.92 -3.35
C ARG A 17 11.63 9.16 -3.06
N LEU A 18 10.97 9.20 -1.90
CA LEU A 18 10.08 10.31 -1.51
C LEU A 18 10.82 11.47 -0.85
N THR A 19 12.02 11.25 -0.32
CA THR A 19 12.81 12.31 0.31
C THR A 19 13.73 12.99 -0.69
N GLN A 20 13.85 14.32 -0.56
CA GLN A 20 14.78 15.11 -1.36
C GLN A 20 15.90 15.62 -0.44
N PRO A 21 17.17 15.76 -0.95
CA PRO A 21 18.31 16.15 -0.13
C PRO A 21 18.15 17.50 0.60
N ASP A 22 17.39 18.43 0.02
CA ASP A 22 17.23 19.78 0.52
C ASP A 22 15.91 20.04 1.26
N LEU A 23 15.03 19.03 1.36
CA LEU A 23 13.74 19.13 2.02
C LEU A 23 13.65 18.14 3.17
N GLU A 24 13.61 18.67 4.39
CA GLU A 24 13.35 17.85 5.57
C GLU A 24 11.90 17.39 5.61
N SER A 25 11.69 16.10 5.81
CA SER A 25 10.38 15.49 6.00
C SER A 25 10.35 14.72 7.32
N PRO A 26 10.37 15.41 8.48
CA PRO A 26 10.47 14.73 9.78
C PRO A 26 9.31 13.76 10.01
N ARG A 27 8.10 14.08 9.57
CA ARG A 27 6.94 13.17 9.70
C ARG A 27 7.11 11.87 8.91
N LEU A 28 7.70 11.94 7.73
CA LEU A 28 7.95 10.76 6.90
C LEU A 28 9.06 9.88 7.51
N TYR A 29 10.10 10.49 8.06
CA TYR A 29 11.15 9.78 8.79
C TYR A 29 10.61 9.11 10.05
N ASP A 30 9.80 9.81 10.84
CA ASP A 30 9.18 9.26 12.05
C ASP A 30 8.24 8.09 11.70
N LEU A 31 7.48 8.24 10.63
CA LEU A 31 6.61 7.17 10.13
C LEU A 31 7.43 5.93 9.73
N SER A 32 8.54 6.12 9.00
CA SER A 32 9.40 5.02 8.57
C SER A 32 10.10 4.33 9.74
N ALA A 33 10.59 5.09 10.71
CA ALA A 33 11.21 4.55 11.92
C ALA A 33 10.20 3.69 12.71
N SER A 34 9.00 4.19 12.92
CA SER A 34 7.93 3.45 13.60
C SER A 34 7.53 2.18 12.81
N ALA A 35 7.44 2.26 11.51
CA ALA A 35 7.15 1.10 10.67
C ALA A 35 8.23 0.03 10.78
N LEU A 36 9.50 0.40 10.77
CA LEU A 36 10.61 -0.54 10.90
C LEU A 36 10.62 -1.23 12.27
N GLU A 37 10.39 -0.49 13.35
CA GLU A 37 10.29 -1.04 14.70
C GLU A 37 9.16 -2.07 14.81
N HIS A 38 7.97 -1.76 14.27
CA HIS A 38 6.84 -2.67 14.27
C HIS A 38 7.07 -3.90 13.38
N ALA A 39 7.64 -3.70 12.19
CA ALA A 39 7.98 -4.80 11.29
C ALA A 39 8.98 -5.78 11.92
N GLU A 40 9.93 -5.28 12.71
CA GLU A 40 10.89 -6.12 13.45
C GLU A 40 10.22 -6.91 14.59
N SER A 41 9.22 -6.30 15.22
CA SER A 41 8.52 -6.87 16.40
C SER A 41 7.44 -7.89 16.04
N CYS A 42 6.91 -7.84 14.80
CA CYS A 42 5.89 -8.76 14.32
C CYS A 42 6.51 -10.07 13.80
N ASP A 43 5.65 -11.05 13.50
CA ASP A 43 6.04 -12.15 12.65
C ASP A 43 6.15 -11.72 11.17
N ALA A 44 6.61 -12.61 10.30
CA ALA A 44 6.80 -12.29 8.87
C ALA A 44 5.51 -11.81 8.19
N THR A 45 4.36 -12.37 8.54
CA THR A 45 3.06 -11.96 7.99
C THR A 45 2.67 -10.57 8.47
N GLY A 46 2.88 -10.28 9.75
CA GLY A 46 2.67 -8.94 10.32
C GLY A 46 3.61 -7.90 9.71
N ALA A 47 4.87 -8.25 9.46
CA ALA A 47 5.83 -7.37 8.82
C ALA A 47 5.39 -6.96 7.39
N LEU A 48 4.78 -7.87 6.63
CA LEU A 48 4.18 -7.54 5.32
C LEU A 48 3.04 -6.54 5.44
N ALA A 49 2.15 -6.73 6.43
CA ALA A 49 1.04 -5.81 6.66
C ALA A 49 1.54 -4.42 7.07
N VAL A 50 2.55 -4.34 7.92
CA VAL A 50 3.19 -3.08 8.32
C VAL A 50 3.82 -2.39 7.11
N CYS A 51 4.50 -3.13 6.25
CA CYS A 51 5.07 -2.60 5.01
C CYS A 51 3.98 -2.01 4.10
N ALA A 52 2.89 -2.73 3.86
CA ALA A 52 1.77 -2.26 3.06
C ALA A 52 1.14 -1.00 3.66
N ALA A 53 0.92 -0.98 4.97
CA ALA A 53 0.38 0.17 5.69
C ALA A 53 1.31 1.39 5.58
N PHE A 54 2.60 1.20 5.75
CA PHE A 54 3.59 2.27 5.60
C PHE A 54 3.52 2.90 4.21
N MET A 55 3.49 2.09 3.16
CA MET A 55 3.45 2.62 1.79
C MET A 55 2.22 3.49 1.55
N LEU A 56 1.03 3.01 1.94
CA LEU A 56 -0.22 3.77 1.81
C LEU A 56 -0.20 5.07 2.61
N LYS A 57 0.32 5.03 3.85
CA LYS A 57 0.49 6.21 4.70
C LYS A 57 1.49 7.19 4.11
N ALA A 58 2.60 6.71 3.57
CA ALA A 58 3.63 7.52 2.93
C ALA A 58 3.09 8.27 1.70
N PHE A 59 2.26 7.62 0.90
CA PHE A 59 1.57 8.29 -0.22
C PHE A 59 0.66 9.42 0.27
N ALA A 60 -0.11 9.17 1.32
CA ALA A 60 -0.98 10.19 1.91
C ALA A 60 -0.18 11.39 2.45
N PHE A 61 0.92 11.13 3.16
CA PHE A 61 1.80 12.19 3.67
C PHE A 61 2.49 12.98 2.56
N SER A 62 2.75 12.34 1.42
CA SER A 62 3.43 12.97 0.28
C SER A 62 2.48 13.70 -0.67
N GLY A 63 1.18 13.73 -0.37
CA GLY A 63 0.19 14.52 -1.11
C GLY A 63 -0.47 13.80 -2.28
N PHE A 64 -0.26 12.49 -2.45
CA PHE A 64 -0.91 11.69 -3.50
C PHE A 64 -1.61 10.45 -2.93
N ARG A 65 -2.48 10.69 -1.97
CA ARG A 65 -3.28 9.67 -1.30
C ARG A 65 -4.19 8.93 -2.28
N PRO A 66 -4.16 7.59 -2.34
CA PRO A 66 -5.08 6.84 -3.18
C PRO A 66 -6.51 6.87 -2.62
N SER A 67 -7.50 6.95 -3.51
CA SER A 67 -8.91 6.72 -3.16
C SER A 67 -9.16 5.21 -3.15
N LEU A 68 -9.35 4.64 -1.95
CA LEU A 68 -9.44 3.19 -1.76
C LEU A 68 -10.87 2.72 -1.52
N ASN A 69 -11.69 3.49 -0.81
CA ASN A 69 -13.02 3.06 -0.40
C ASN A 69 -14.16 3.73 -1.16
N ARG A 70 -13.85 4.69 -2.03
CA ARG A 70 -14.84 5.44 -2.81
C ARG A 70 -14.38 5.61 -4.25
N CYS A 71 -15.35 5.69 -5.16
CA CYS A 71 -15.07 6.05 -6.54
C CYS A 71 -14.45 7.46 -6.60
N VAL A 72 -13.30 7.56 -7.25
CA VAL A 72 -12.57 8.82 -7.40
C VAL A 72 -13.36 9.84 -8.23
N MET A 73 -14.30 9.39 -9.08
CA MET A 73 -15.10 10.25 -9.95
C MET A 73 -16.41 10.73 -9.32
N CYS A 74 -17.20 9.82 -8.73
CA CYS A 74 -18.54 10.15 -8.22
C CYS A 74 -18.69 10.03 -6.69
N GLY A 75 -17.67 9.52 -5.99
CA GLY A 75 -17.71 9.36 -4.54
C GLY A 75 -18.51 8.17 -4.01
N ARG A 76 -19.07 7.33 -4.88
CA ARG A 76 -19.83 6.13 -4.47
C ARG A 76 -18.94 5.19 -3.65
N PRO A 77 -19.41 4.63 -2.52
CA PRO A 77 -18.68 3.63 -1.77
C PRO A 77 -18.41 2.37 -2.61
N LEU A 78 -17.20 1.84 -2.56
CA LEU A 78 -16.74 0.70 -3.37
C LEU A 78 -16.08 -0.40 -2.55
N ALA A 79 -15.56 -0.09 -1.37
CA ALA A 79 -14.96 -1.09 -0.50
C ALA A 79 -16.06 -1.89 0.22
N SER A 80 -15.89 -3.18 0.32
CA SER A 80 -16.77 -4.09 1.07
C SER A 80 -15.98 -5.31 1.54
N ASP A 81 -16.60 -6.16 2.33
CA ASP A 81 -15.98 -7.40 2.80
C ASP A 81 -16.18 -8.58 1.84
N ASP A 82 -16.80 -8.35 0.69
CA ASP A 82 -17.06 -9.39 -0.30
C ASP A 82 -15.90 -9.51 -1.30
N SER A 83 -15.11 -10.59 -1.14
CA SER A 83 -13.96 -10.89 -2.00
C SER A 83 -14.35 -11.23 -3.46
N ARG A 84 -15.62 -11.53 -3.71
CA ARG A 84 -16.13 -11.85 -5.06
C ARG A 84 -16.39 -10.60 -5.90
N VAL A 85 -16.55 -9.45 -5.26
CA VAL A 85 -16.77 -8.18 -5.95
C VAL A 85 -15.45 -7.63 -6.43
N GLN A 86 -15.33 -7.40 -7.73
CA GLN A 86 -14.15 -6.79 -8.34
C GLN A 86 -14.41 -5.32 -8.64
N VAL A 87 -13.41 -4.48 -8.36
CA VAL A 87 -13.45 -3.03 -8.56
C VAL A 87 -12.27 -2.64 -9.46
N ALA A 88 -12.53 -1.75 -10.42
CA ALA A 88 -11.45 -1.17 -11.21
C ALA A 88 -10.65 -0.18 -10.37
N PHE A 89 -9.33 -0.27 -10.48
CA PHE A 89 -8.39 0.64 -9.83
C PHE A 89 -7.49 1.26 -10.90
N THR A 90 -7.46 2.59 -10.96
CA THR A 90 -6.65 3.33 -11.92
C THR A 90 -5.69 4.27 -11.19
N PRO A 91 -4.39 3.95 -11.13
CA PRO A 91 -3.39 4.82 -10.52
C PRO A 91 -3.35 6.22 -11.14
N ALA A 92 -3.50 6.32 -12.46
CA ALA A 92 -3.47 7.59 -13.17
C ALA A 92 -4.57 8.55 -12.74
N GLU A 93 -5.77 8.04 -12.44
CA GLU A 93 -6.93 8.87 -12.06
C GLU A 93 -7.08 8.99 -10.54
N GLY A 94 -6.24 8.35 -9.77
CA GLY A 94 -6.19 8.53 -8.32
C GLY A 94 -6.83 7.42 -7.49
N GLY A 95 -7.19 6.28 -8.07
CA GLY A 95 -7.65 5.15 -7.28
C GLY A 95 -8.83 4.36 -7.84
N ALA A 96 -9.72 3.93 -6.95
CA ALA A 96 -10.88 3.11 -7.29
C ALA A 96 -11.92 3.85 -8.14
N VAL A 97 -12.49 3.17 -9.11
CA VAL A 97 -13.51 3.71 -10.01
C VAL A 97 -14.69 2.74 -10.09
N CYS A 98 -15.90 3.23 -9.92
CA CYS A 98 -17.09 2.42 -10.07
C CYS A 98 -17.37 2.08 -11.54
N ARG A 99 -18.16 1.05 -11.75
CA ARG A 99 -18.50 0.56 -13.09
C ARG A 99 -19.15 1.64 -13.97
N ASP A 100 -19.98 2.51 -13.38
CA ASP A 100 -20.70 3.55 -14.12
C ASP A 100 -19.78 4.70 -14.56
N CYS A 101 -18.68 4.95 -13.82
CA CYS A 101 -17.70 5.98 -14.13
C CYS A 101 -16.50 5.46 -14.93
N LEU A 102 -16.42 4.15 -15.17
CA LEU A 102 -15.27 3.53 -15.82
C LEU A 102 -15.22 3.91 -17.30
N MET A 103 -14.27 4.78 -17.66
CA MET A 103 -14.01 5.23 -19.02
C MET A 103 -12.54 5.02 -19.43
N PHE A 104 -11.74 4.38 -18.58
CA PHE A 104 -10.30 4.24 -18.75
C PHE A 104 -9.95 2.81 -19.14
N SER A 105 -9.00 2.66 -20.06
CA SER A 105 -8.50 1.35 -20.49
C SER A 105 -7.38 0.81 -19.61
N ASP A 106 -6.64 1.68 -18.93
CA ASP A 106 -5.52 1.31 -18.08
C ASP A 106 -5.95 1.18 -16.62
N THR A 107 -6.59 0.05 -16.33
CA THR A 107 -7.09 -0.27 -15.00
C THR A 107 -6.60 -1.63 -14.54
N VAL A 108 -6.43 -1.77 -13.23
CA VAL A 108 -6.19 -3.04 -12.57
C VAL A 108 -7.48 -3.46 -11.86
N GLN A 109 -7.86 -4.73 -11.97
CA GLN A 109 -9.01 -5.26 -11.22
C GLN A 109 -8.54 -5.71 -9.83
N VAL A 110 -9.24 -5.29 -8.80
CA VAL A 110 -8.92 -5.61 -7.42
C VAL A 110 -10.18 -6.00 -6.66
N GLY A 111 -10.05 -6.94 -5.73
CA GLY A 111 -11.16 -7.32 -4.86
C GLY A 111 -11.62 -6.17 -3.97
N SER A 112 -12.93 -6.05 -3.80
CA SER A 112 -13.51 -5.03 -2.93
C SER A 112 -13.04 -5.18 -1.47
N ASP A 113 -12.81 -6.40 -1.02
CA ASP A 113 -12.23 -6.71 0.30
C ASP A 113 -10.78 -6.21 0.43
N VAL A 114 -9.99 -6.32 -0.63
CA VAL A 114 -8.62 -5.77 -0.67
C VAL A 114 -8.63 -4.26 -0.48
N LEU A 115 -9.56 -3.56 -1.11
CA LEU A 115 -9.75 -2.11 -0.92
C LEU A 115 -10.16 -1.78 0.52
N SER A 116 -11.04 -2.57 1.11
CA SER A 116 -11.45 -2.42 2.51
C SER A 116 -10.26 -2.57 3.47
N TRP A 117 -9.46 -3.61 3.29
CA TRP A 117 -8.23 -3.83 4.05
C TRP A 117 -7.20 -2.71 3.85
N ALA A 118 -7.00 -2.28 2.60
CA ALA A 118 -6.06 -1.21 2.28
C ALA A 118 -6.46 0.11 2.96
N HIS A 119 -7.74 0.46 2.92
CA HIS A 119 -8.26 1.63 3.61
C HIS A 119 -8.04 1.53 5.13
N TRP A 120 -8.34 0.38 5.72
CA TRP A 120 -8.11 0.15 7.15
C TRP A 120 -6.62 0.27 7.52
N LEU A 121 -5.72 -0.32 6.74
CA LEU A 121 -4.27 -0.22 6.95
C LEU A 121 -3.77 1.22 6.85
N MET A 122 -4.30 1.99 5.89
CA MET A 122 -3.92 3.40 5.73
C MET A 122 -4.34 4.26 6.91
N MET A 123 -5.49 3.96 7.52
CA MET A 123 -6.11 4.77 8.57
C MET A 123 -5.75 4.33 9.98
N SER A 124 -5.30 3.10 10.17
CA SER A 124 -5.00 2.53 11.49
C SER A 124 -3.55 2.81 11.92
N THR A 125 -3.31 2.84 13.22
CA THR A 125 -1.95 2.91 13.76
C THR A 125 -1.20 1.59 13.56
N PHE A 126 0.12 1.61 13.61
CA PHE A 126 0.90 0.37 13.53
C PHE A 126 0.65 -0.55 14.72
N ASP A 127 0.35 -0.01 15.91
CA ASP A 127 -0.05 -0.81 17.07
C ASP A 127 -1.36 -1.57 16.83
N GLU A 128 -2.36 -0.92 16.24
CA GLU A 128 -3.63 -1.56 15.86
C GLU A 128 -3.41 -2.65 14.80
N ILE A 129 -2.56 -2.37 13.83
CA ILE A 129 -2.22 -3.32 12.76
C ILE A 129 -1.51 -4.55 13.33
N ALA A 130 -0.58 -4.36 14.26
CA ALA A 130 0.14 -5.45 14.93
C ALA A 130 -0.77 -6.37 15.75
N GLN A 131 -1.92 -5.87 16.19
CA GLN A 131 -2.90 -6.64 16.99
C GLN A 131 -3.93 -7.38 16.15
N ARG A 132 -3.95 -7.18 14.83
CA ARG A 132 -4.92 -7.80 13.94
C ARG A 132 -4.20 -8.64 12.89
N GLU A 133 -4.66 -9.87 12.73
CA GLU A 133 -4.14 -10.75 11.68
C GLU A 133 -4.64 -10.29 10.31
N VAL A 134 -3.72 -9.81 9.48
CA VAL A 134 -4.00 -9.47 8.08
C VAL A 134 -3.60 -10.67 7.22
N PRO A 135 -4.51 -11.23 6.40
CA PRO A 135 -4.15 -12.36 5.56
C PRO A 135 -2.99 -12.02 4.63
N ARG A 136 -2.02 -12.90 4.53
CA ARG A 136 -0.79 -12.69 3.73
C ARG A 136 -1.11 -12.32 2.28
N HIS A 137 -2.05 -13.00 1.64
CA HIS A 137 -2.43 -12.70 0.26
C HIS A 137 -3.00 -11.29 0.10
N ILE A 138 -3.72 -10.76 1.09
CA ILE A 138 -4.22 -9.38 1.10
C ILE A 138 -3.06 -8.40 1.11
N SER A 139 -2.07 -8.61 1.99
CA SER A 139 -0.87 -7.76 2.02
C SER A 139 -0.15 -7.75 0.68
N PHE A 140 0.01 -8.90 0.03
CA PHE A 140 0.63 -8.98 -1.29
C PHE A 140 -0.18 -8.25 -2.37
N GLU A 141 -1.49 -8.41 -2.40
CA GLU A 141 -2.34 -7.69 -3.36
C GLU A 141 -2.26 -6.17 -3.15
N ILE A 142 -2.25 -5.70 -1.89
CA ILE A 142 -2.05 -4.29 -1.58
C ILE A 142 -0.66 -3.82 -2.02
N LEU A 143 0.39 -4.59 -1.79
CA LEU A 143 1.74 -4.24 -2.22
C LEU A 143 1.86 -4.18 -3.76
N HIS A 144 1.15 -5.04 -4.49
CA HIS A 144 1.04 -4.93 -5.96
C HIS A 144 0.37 -3.62 -6.39
N LEU A 145 -0.72 -3.20 -5.72
CA LEU A 145 -1.34 -1.90 -5.94
C LEU A 145 -0.35 -0.76 -5.64
N CYS A 146 0.40 -0.86 -4.56
CA CYS A 146 1.43 0.11 -4.20
C CYS A 146 2.51 0.23 -5.28
N GLN A 147 2.95 -0.88 -5.86
CA GLN A 147 3.92 -0.86 -6.96
C GLN A 147 3.37 -0.12 -8.19
N ALA A 148 2.13 -0.39 -8.56
CA ALA A 148 1.46 0.33 -9.65
C ALA A 148 1.34 1.83 -9.34
N TRP A 149 1.03 2.18 -8.10
CA TRP A 149 0.94 3.55 -7.61
C TRP A 149 2.28 4.29 -7.70
N VAL A 150 3.35 3.65 -7.24
CA VAL A 150 4.72 4.21 -7.31
C VAL A 150 5.16 4.45 -8.75
N ARG A 151 4.89 3.52 -9.64
CA ARG A 151 5.21 3.68 -11.07
C ARG A 151 4.55 4.91 -11.67
N GLU A 152 3.29 5.16 -11.33
CA GLU A 152 2.53 6.30 -11.85
C GLU A 152 2.96 7.61 -11.20
N HIS A 153 3.06 7.67 -9.88
CA HIS A 153 3.21 8.93 -9.13
C HIS A 153 4.67 9.27 -8.78
N VAL A 154 5.54 8.29 -8.70
CA VAL A 154 6.97 8.47 -8.39
C VAL A 154 7.84 8.29 -9.64
N GLY A 155 7.32 7.62 -10.66
CA GLY A 155 7.96 7.50 -11.97
C GLY A 155 8.92 6.32 -12.12
N SER A 156 9.06 5.45 -11.11
CA SER A 156 9.93 4.28 -11.19
C SER A 156 9.44 3.14 -10.30
N LYS A 157 9.76 1.91 -10.69
CA LYS A 157 9.48 0.73 -9.86
C LYS A 157 10.41 0.67 -8.66
N LEU A 158 9.91 0.13 -7.55
CA LEU A 158 10.74 -0.26 -6.42
C LEU A 158 11.32 -1.66 -6.64
N LYS A 159 12.62 -1.76 -6.74
CA LYS A 159 13.32 -3.05 -6.90
C LYS A 159 13.13 -3.96 -5.69
N SER A 160 13.01 -3.38 -4.52
CA SER A 160 12.71 -4.10 -3.27
C SER A 160 11.36 -4.82 -3.31
N LEU A 161 10.32 -4.21 -3.90
CA LEU A 161 9.03 -4.87 -4.10
C LEU A 161 9.11 -5.97 -5.15
N GLU A 162 9.82 -5.76 -6.26
CA GLU A 162 10.03 -6.81 -7.26
C GLU A 162 10.72 -8.03 -6.64
N PHE A 163 11.73 -7.80 -5.82
CA PHE A 163 12.38 -8.88 -5.06
C PHE A 163 11.40 -9.58 -4.13
N LEU A 164 10.63 -8.83 -3.36
CA LEU A 164 9.64 -9.37 -2.43
C LEU A 164 8.63 -10.29 -3.13
N PHE A 165 8.17 -9.92 -4.31
CA PHE A 165 7.21 -10.71 -5.09
C PHE A 165 7.78 -12.00 -5.69
N THR A 166 9.09 -12.08 -5.85
CA THR A 166 9.75 -13.18 -6.57
C THR A 166 10.70 -14.03 -5.72
N CYS A 167 11.00 -13.61 -4.49
CA CYS A 167 12.00 -14.27 -3.65
C CYS A 167 11.59 -15.65 -3.09
N GLY A 168 10.29 -15.95 -3.07
CA GLY A 168 9.77 -17.23 -2.56
C GLY A 168 9.94 -17.43 -1.05
N LEU A 169 10.11 -16.37 -0.28
CA LEU A 169 10.26 -16.41 1.18
C LEU A 169 8.93 -16.50 1.93
N PHE A 170 7.82 -16.17 1.29
CA PHE A 170 6.49 -16.07 1.89
C PHE A 170 5.50 -17.07 1.32
#